data_9f9962eed44a125e24c32e2066388b9e
#
_entry.id   9f9962eed44a125e24c32e2066388b9e
#
_cell.length_a   1.000
_cell.length_b   1.000
_cell.length_c   1.000
_cell.angle_alpha   90.00
_cell.angle_beta   90.00
_cell.angle_gamma   90.00
#
_symmetry.space_group_name_H-M   'P 1'
#
loop_
_entity.id
_entity.type
_entity.pdbx_description
1 polymer ?
#
loop_
_entity_poly.entity_id
_entity_poly.type
_entity_poly.pdbx_seq_one_letter_code
_entity_poly.pdbx_strand_id
1 'polypeptide(L)'
;MNKQQLAAFEAEWRPQINQYLDQQLQACSDRPTLAASMRYSVLAGGKRLRPLLTLAVLDVFGVTITPAHLRASTAVELMHTYSLIHDDLPAMDNDRLRRGEPTNHVKFGEDVAILAGDALQPLTFEWIADSGLPATMIAQQTLALAQATGPKGMVAGQIADVLGAGRHLALPALQQLHREKTGALIHYAVQAGLIQAEVPTAIQEPLLAYADAYGLAFQIYDDILDVTSTPEELGKATHKDADEHKNTYPGLLGLDGAQQALEQAVAAAEAALEQAQAISEREMTLLAAFLTYFTD
;
A
#
# COMPACT_ATOMS: atom_id res chain seq x y z
N MET A 1 16.21 -10.76 -15.70
CA MET A 1 16.51 -9.34 -15.88
C MET A 1 15.66 -8.48 -14.93
N ASN A 2 14.35 -8.68 -14.86
CA ASN A 2 13.44 -7.86 -14.06
C ASN A 2 13.74 -7.84 -12.54
N LYS A 3 14.03 -8.99 -11.89
CA LYS A 3 14.35 -9.05 -10.44
C LYS A 3 15.59 -8.23 -10.05
N GLN A 4 16.63 -8.23 -10.88
CA GLN A 4 17.85 -7.45 -10.59
C GLN A 4 17.59 -5.94 -10.70
N GLN A 5 16.75 -5.51 -11.65
CA GLN A 5 16.38 -4.11 -11.80
C GLN A 5 15.57 -3.62 -10.59
N LEU A 6 14.57 -4.39 -10.14
CA LEU A 6 13.80 -4.06 -8.95
C LEU A 6 14.71 -4.03 -7.70
N ALA A 7 15.55 -5.05 -7.52
CA ALA A 7 16.46 -5.10 -6.37
C ALA A 7 17.43 -3.89 -6.33
N ALA A 8 17.94 -3.46 -7.48
CA ALA A 8 18.78 -2.27 -7.57
C ALA A 8 17.99 -0.99 -7.22
N PHE A 9 16.79 -0.83 -7.77
CA PHE A 9 15.91 0.29 -7.48
C PHE A 9 15.52 0.36 -6.00
N GLU A 10 15.15 -0.77 -5.40
CA GLU A 10 14.85 -0.87 -3.98
C GLU A 10 16.07 -0.58 -3.09
N ALA A 11 17.25 -1.06 -3.47
CA ALA A 11 18.48 -0.81 -2.75
C ALA A 11 18.87 0.68 -2.75
N GLU A 12 18.53 1.40 -3.81
CA GLU A 12 18.73 2.83 -3.91
C GLU A 12 17.70 3.62 -3.09
N TRP A 13 16.41 3.34 -3.27
CA TRP A 13 15.34 4.22 -2.76
C TRP A 13 14.82 3.85 -1.38
N ARG A 14 14.76 2.57 -1.01
CA ARG A 14 14.25 2.17 0.31
C ARG A 14 15.02 2.77 1.48
N PRO A 15 16.37 2.84 1.48
CA PRO A 15 17.11 3.52 2.53
C PRO A 15 16.82 5.02 2.59
N GLN A 16 16.69 5.68 1.43
CA GLN A 16 16.37 7.12 1.37
C GLN A 16 14.96 7.40 1.90
N ILE A 17 13.97 6.58 1.54
CA ILE A 17 12.60 6.65 2.09
C ILE A 17 12.63 6.49 3.61
N ASN A 18 13.31 5.46 4.14
CA ASN A 18 13.39 5.22 5.58
C ASN A 18 14.09 6.36 6.32
N GLN A 19 15.20 6.85 5.77
CA GLN A 19 15.92 7.99 6.35
C GLN A 19 15.06 9.26 6.35
N TYR A 20 14.34 9.52 5.26
CA TYR A 20 13.44 10.66 5.16
C TYR A 20 12.32 10.59 6.20
N LEU A 21 11.63 9.45 6.27
CA LEU A 21 10.57 9.20 7.25
C LEU A 21 11.08 9.40 8.68
N ASP A 22 12.25 8.85 9.00
CA ASP A 22 12.86 8.95 10.32
C ASP A 22 13.17 10.41 10.70
N GLN A 23 13.85 11.14 9.82
CA GLN A 23 14.21 12.53 10.06
C GLN A 23 13.00 13.43 10.23
N GLN A 24 11.98 13.30 9.38
CA GLN A 24 10.80 14.15 9.44
C GLN A 24 9.94 13.86 10.67
N LEU A 25 9.82 12.59 11.08
CA LEU A 25 9.01 12.21 12.23
C LEU A 25 9.66 12.53 13.59
N GLN A 26 10.97 12.76 13.64
CA GLN A 26 11.65 13.21 14.88
C GLN A 26 11.16 14.57 15.36
N ALA A 27 10.79 15.46 14.43
CA ALA A 27 10.41 16.86 14.72
C ALA A 27 8.92 17.14 14.43
N CYS A 28 8.11 16.11 14.18
CA CYS A 28 6.71 16.29 13.74
C CYS A 28 5.75 16.71 14.86
N SER A 29 6.19 16.70 16.14
CA SER A 29 5.35 17.08 17.28
C SER A 29 6.19 17.52 18.47
N ASP A 30 5.71 18.57 19.16
CA ASP A 30 6.26 19.02 20.45
C ASP A 30 5.84 18.09 21.62
N ARG A 31 5.11 17.03 21.34
CA ARG A 31 4.70 16.00 22.31
C ARG A 31 5.54 14.74 22.09
N PRO A 32 6.58 14.50 22.93
CA PRO A 32 7.53 13.39 22.68
C PRO A 32 6.89 12.02 22.57
N THR A 33 5.86 11.74 23.38
CA THR A 33 5.14 10.44 23.34
C THR A 33 4.43 10.24 22.01
N LEU A 34 3.76 11.28 21.47
CA LEU A 34 3.07 11.21 20.19
C LEU A 34 4.06 11.00 19.04
N ALA A 35 5.12 11.81 18.99
CA ALA A 35 6.18 11.66 17.99
C ALA A 35 6.83 10.26 18.04
N ALA A 36 7.13 9.77 19.24
CA ALA A 36 7.71 8.44 19.43
C ALA A 36 6.76 7.32 18.98
N SER A 37 5.46 7.44 19.26
CA SER A 37 4.44 6.46 18.90
C SER A 37 4.25 6.40 17.37
N MET A 38 4.09 7.55 16.70
CA MET A 38 3.99 7.63 15.23
C MET A 38 5.25 7.06 14.56
N ARG A 39 6.43 7.53 15.00
CA ARG A 39 7.72 7.10 14.46
C ARG A 39 7.94 5.60 14.65
N TYR A 40 7.58 5.04 15.80
CA TYR A 40 7.68 3.61 16.08
C TYR A 40 6.96 2.77 15.02
N SER A 41 5.69 3.04 14.75
CA SER A 41 4.92 2.26 13.79
C SER A 41 5.37 2.49 12.34
N VAL A 42 5.68 3.73 11.97
CA VAL A 42 6.17 4.03 10.62
C VAL A 42 7.50 3.33 10.34
N LEU A 43 8.39 3.22 11.33
CA LEU A 43 9.72 2.62 11.17
C LEU A 43 9.79 1.13 11.56
N ALA A 44 8.69 0.51 11.96
CA ALA A 44 8.63 -0.93 12.31
C ALA A 44 8.94 -1.89 11.13
N GLY A 45 9.63 -1.43 10.12
CA GLY A 45 9.97 -2.20 8.92
C GLY A 45 8.94 -2.07 7.81
N GLY A 46 9.01 -3.00 6.85
CA GLY A 46 8.13 -3.04 5.68
C GLY A 46 8.85 -2.81 4.36
N LYS A 47 8.19 -3.21 3.28
CA LYS A 47 8.75 -3.20 1.92
C LYS A 47 8.76 -1.81 1.28
N ARG A 48 8.04 -0.84 1.85
CA ARG A 48 7.85 0.52 1.29
C ARG A 48 7.25 0.48 -0.12
N LEU A 49 6.42 -0.50 -0.38
CA LEU A 49 5.85 -0.76 -1.71
C LEU A 49 5.18 0.47 -2.32
N ARG A 50 4.34 1.17 -1.56
CA ARG A 50 3.57 2.32 -2.06
C ARG A 50 4.45 3.49 -2.50
N PRO A 51 5.35 4.04 -1.66
CA PRO A 51 6.27 5.05 -2.14
C PRO A 51 7.19 4.56 -3.26
N LEU A 52 7.65 3.30 -3.24
CA LEU A 52 8.46 2.75 -4.32
C LEU A 52 7.71 2.68 -5.65
N LEU A 53 6.42 2.32 -5.66
CA LEU A 53 5.59 2.37 -6.86
C LEU A 53 5.45 3.79 -7.41
N THR A 54 5.25 4.80 -6.54
CA THR A 54 5.19 6.20 -6.96
C THR A 54 6.52 6.62 -7.61
N LEU A 55 7.65 6.30 -6.97
CA LEU A 55 8.98 6.64 -7.51
C LEU A 55 9.31 5.86 -8.78
N ALA A 56 8.87 4.60 -8.90
CA ALA A 56 9.06 3.80 -10.11
C ALA A 56 8.32 4.38 -11.32
N VAL A 57 7.12 4.93 -11.11
CA VAL A 57 6.43 5.66 -12.18
C VAL A 57 7.26 6.88 -12.62
N LEU A 58 7.79 7.66 -11.67
CA LEU A 58 8.65 8.81 -12.00
C LEU A 58 9.87 8.39 -12.82
N ASP A 59 10.54 7.31 -12.41
CA ASP A 59 11.72 6.76 -13.10
C ASP A 59 11.39 6.34 -14.54
N VAL A 60 10.31 5.58 -14.74
CA VAL A 60 9.83 5.15 -16.07
C VAL A 60 9.56 6.34 -16.98
N PHE A 61 9.03 7.45 -16.45
CA PHE A 61 8.78 8.66 -17.23
C PHE A 61 9.98 9.61 -17.31
N GLY A 62 11.14 9.23 -16.75
CA GLY A 62 12.39 10.00 -16.82
C GLY A 62 12.37 11.27 -15.98
N VAL A 63 11.54 11.32 -14.94
CA VAL A 63 11.49 12.45 -14.01
C VAL A 63 12.63 12.34 -13.01
N THR A 64 13.46 13.36 -12.92
CA THR A 64 14.48 13.43 -11.86
C THR A 64 13.79 13.57 -10.49
N ILE A 65 13.98 12.58 -9.62
CA ILE A 65 13.40 12.58 -8.29
C ILE A 65 14.09 13.62 -7.42
N THR A 66 13.33 14.62 -6.99
CA THR A 66 13.77 15.72 -6.13
C THR A 66 13.27 15.52 -4.70
N PRO A 67 13.75 16.29 -3.70
CA PRO A 67 13.18 16.27 -2.35
C PRO A 67 11.66 16.53 -2.32
N ALA A 68 11.12 17.34 -3.24
CA ALA A 68 9.68 17.57 -3.37
C ALA A 68 8.91 16.30 -3.75
N HIS A 69 9.43 15.56 -4.74
CA HIS A 69 8.86 14.25 -5.14
C HIS A 69 8.96 13.24 -4.01
N LEU A 70 10.12 13.17 -3.31
CA LEU A 70 10.30 12.24 -2.19
C LEU A 70 9.32 12.53 -1.05
N ARG A 71 9.10 13.81 -0.70
CA ARG A 71 8.14 14.21 0.33
C ARG A 71 6.72 13.79 -0.02
N ALA A 72 6.25 14.13 -1.21
CA ALA A 72 4.91 13.77 -1.66
C ALA A 72 4.72 12.25 -1.78
N SER A 73 5.74 11.53 -2.27
CA SER A 73 5.68 10.07 -2.45
C SER A 73 5.71 9.31 -1.12
N THR A 74 6.41 9.81 -0.09
CA THR A 74 6.45 9.16 1.22
C THR A 74 5.21 9.42 2.08
N ALA A 75 4.42 10.44 1.77
CA ALA A 75 3.19 10.76 2.48
C ALA A 75 2.21 9.58 2.53
N VAL A 76 2.10 8.78 1.47
CA VAL A 76 1.22 7.60 1.43
C VAL A 76 1.59 6.55 2.49
N GLU A 77 2.85 6.48 2.91
CA GLU A 77 3.27 5.53 3.96
C GLU A 77 2.75 5.94 5.34
N LEU A 78 2.58 7.24 5.60
CA LEU A 78 1.92 7.72 6.83
C LEU A 78 0.45 7.29 6.86
N MET A 79 -0.25 7.47 5.76
CA MET A 79 -1.65 7.05 5.60
C MET A 79 -1.80 5.52 5.74
N HIS A 80 -0.89 4.76 5.14
CA HIS A 80 -0.88 3.31 5.33
C HIS A 80 -0.60 2.92 6.78
N THR A 81 0.34 3.60 7.44
CA THR A 81 0.70 3.28 8.83
C THR A 81 -0.44 3.60 9.80
N TYR A 82 -1.15 4.72 9.59
CA TYR A 82 -2.34 5.02 10.39
C TYR A 82 -3.35 3.86 10.33
N SER A 83 -3.63 3.36 9.11
CA SER A 83 -4.60 2.26 8.96
C SER A 83 -4.16 1.01 9.71
N LEU A 84 -2.87 0.68 9.69
CA LEU A 84 -2.33 -0.46 10.43
C LEU A 84 -2.43 -0.27 11.96
N ILE A 85 -2.14 0.95 12.47
CA ILE A 85 -2.26 1.24 13.91
C ILE A 85 -3.70 1.06 14.37
N HIS A 86 -4.68 1.54 13.60
CA HIS A 86 -6.09 1.42 13.96
C HIS A 86 -6.62 0.01 13.77
N ASP A 87 -6.19 -0.72 12.73
CA ASP A 87 -6.53 -2.13 12.54
C ASP A 87 -6.08 -2.99 13.72
N ASP A 88 -4.89 -2.71 14.27
CA ASP A 88 -4.33 -3.47 15.39
C ASP A 88 -5.06 -3.26 16.73
N LEU A 89 -5.90 -2.23 16.88
CA LEU A 89 -6.58 -1.91 18.13
C LEU A 89 -7.49 -3.06 18.62
N PRO A 90 -7.71 -3.18 19.95
CA PRO A 90 -8.59 -4.21 20.51
C PRO A 90 -10.03 -4.18 20.01
N ALA A 91 -10.52 -3.02 19.53
CA ALA A 91 -11.86 -2.88 18.94
C ALA A 91 -11.92 -3.34 17.46
N MET A 92 -10.79 -3.68 16.87
CA MET A 92 -10.62 -4.12 15.49
C MET A 92 -10.04 -5.54 15.47
N ASP A 93 -8.86 -5.76 14.90
CA ASP A 93 -8.23 -7.08 14.79
C ASP A 93 -7.58 -7.57 16.10
N ASN A 94 -7.40 -6.68 17.09
CA ASN A 94 -6.77 -6.96 18.39
C ASN A 94 -5.40 -7.63 18.28
N ASP A 95 -4.59 -7.18 17.32
CA ASP A 95 -3.26 -7.72 17.07
C ASP A 95 -2.25 -7.24 18.10
N ARG A 96 -1.52 -8.19 18.69
CA ARG A 96 -0.47 -7.88 19.66
C ARG A 96 0.92 -7.70 19.05
N LEU A 97 1.12 -8.27 17.85
CA LEU A 97 2.39 -8.23 17.10
C LEU A 97 2.13 -7.83 15.64
N ARG A 98 3.01 -6.98 15.10
CA ARG A 98 3.06 -6.64 13.68
C ARG A 98 4.51 -6.60 13.23
N ARG A 99 4.83 -7.36 12.18
CA ARG A 99 6.21 -7.49 11.66
C ARG A 99 7.21 -7.93 12.73
N GLY A 100 6.78 -8.78 13.67
CA GLY A 100 7.60 -9.30 14.76
C GLY A 100 7.73 -8.36 15.97
N GLU A 101 7.23 -7.12 15.89
CA GLU A 101 7.28 -6.13 16.96
C GLU A 101 5.92 -5.98 17.65
N PRO A 102 5.86 -5.61 18.95
CA PRO A 102 4.61 -5.26 19.62
C PRO A 102 3.85 -4.17 18.87
N THR A 103 2.53 -4.32 18.73
CA THR A 103 1.68 -3.30 18.11
C THR A 103 1.67 -2.00 18.91
N ASN A 104 1.25 -0.92 18.29
CA ASN A 104 1.33 0.41 18.90
C ASN A 104 0.56 0.48 20.23
N HIS A 105 -0.66 -0.07 20.27
CA HIS A 105 -1.49 -0.07 21.49
C HIS A 105 -0.90 -0.93 22.61
N VAL A 106 -0.17 -2.00 22.28
CA VAL A 106 0.53 -2.83 23.27
C VAL A 106 1.71 -2.07 23.89
N LYS A 107 2.40 -1.26 23.09
CA LYS A 107 3.61 -0.55 23.53
C LYS A 107 3.32 0.78 24.22
N PHE A 108 2.33 1.55 23.74
CA PHE A 108 2.09 2.93 24.19
C PHE A 108 0.75 3.13 24.87
N GLY A 109 -0.15 2.14 24.83
CA GLY A 109 -1.54 2.24 25.28
C GLY A 109 -2.50 2.56 24.12
N GLU A 110 -3.78 2.18 24.31
CA GLU A 110 -4.82 2.32 23.28
C GLU A 110 -5.10 3.78 22.94
N ASP A 111 -5.18 4.64 23.93
CA ASP A 111 -5.40 6.08 23.79
C ASP A 111 -4.30 6.77 22.97
N VAL A 112 -3.04 6.42 23.24
CA VAL A 112 -1.90 6.96 22.46
C VAL A 112 -1.90 6.39 21.04
N ALA A 113 -2.22 5.11 20.86
CA ALA A 113 -2.31 4.48 19.52
C ALA A 113 -3.40 5.12 18.66
N ILE A 114 -4.60 5.37 19.23
CA ILE A 114 -5.67 6.08 18.54
C ILE A 114 -5.18 7.46 18.06
N LEU A 115 -4.61 8.25 18.97
CA LEU A 115 -4.14 9.60 18.67
C LEU A 115 -2.96 9.61 17.69
N ALA A 116 -2.11 8.59 17.72
CA ALA A 116 -1.02 8.45 16.75
C ALA A 116 -1.56 8.21 15.33
N GLY A 117 -2.55 7.36 15.17
CA GLY A 117 -3.25 7.16 13.90
C GLY A 117 -3.97 8.43 13.44
N ASP A 118 -4.70 9.08 14.34
CA ASP A 118 -5.39 10.34 14.05
C ASP A 118 -4.42 11.44 13.59
N ALA A 119 -3.23 11.51 14.17
CA ALA A 119 -2.23 12.51 13.80
C ALA A 119 -1.54 12.20 12.46
N LEU A 120 -1.32 10.93 12.12
CA LEU A 120 -0.71 10.53 10.84
C LEU A 120 -1.58 10.89 9.63
N GLN A 121 -2.92 10.87 9.77
CA GLN A 121 -3.83 11.24 8.68
C GLN A 121 -3.64 12.69 8.22
N PRO A 122 -3.82 13.73 9.06
CA PRO A 122 -3.59 15.11 8.64
C PRO A 122 -2.14 15.38 8.25
N LEU A 123 -1.16 14.75 8.93
CA LEU A 123 0.25 14.86 8.58
C LEU A 123 0.53 14.39 7.15
N THR A 124 -0.19 13.36 6.67
CA THR A 124 -0.12 12.91 5.28
C THR A 124 -0.49 14.03 4.30
N PHE A 125 -1.59 14.73 4.55
CA PHE A 125 -2.04 15.84 3.70
C PHE A 125 -1.14 17.07 3.82
N GLU A 126 -0.59 17.33 5.01
CA GLU A 126 0.42 18.36 5.21
C GLU A 126 1.65 18.10 4.33
N TRP A 127 2.18 16.87 4.31
CA TRP A 127 3.35 16.54 3.49
C TRP A 127 3.10 16.65 1.98
N ILE A 128 1.88 16.39 1.52
CA ILE A 128 1.51 16.65 0.12
C ILE A 128 1.44 18.16 -0.12
N ALA A 129 0.79 18.90 0.77
CA ALA A 129 0.53 20.34 0.61
C ALA A 129 1.80 21.19 0.64
N ASP A 130 2.77 20.84 1.49
CA ASP A 130 4.05 21.54 1.65
C ASP A 130 5.23 20.85 0.94
N SER A 131 4.94 19.90 0.04
CA SER A 131 5.98 19.17 -0.71
C SER A 131 6.88 20.05 -1.56
N GLY A 132 6.39 21.21 -1.98
CA GLY A 132 7.06 22.09 -2.93
C GLY A 132 6.76 21.76 -4.40
N LEU A 133 5.86 20.80 -4.65
CA LEU A 133 5.35 20.52 -6.00
C LEU A 133 4.42 21.66 -6.50
N PRO A 134 4.14 21.76 -7.81
CA PRO A 134 3.16 22.69 -8.35
C PRO A 134 1.78 22.56 -7.69
N ALA A 135 1.10 23.69 -7.45
CA ALA A 135 -0.18 23.73 -6.75
C ALA A 135 -1.26 22.84 -7.40
N THR A 136 -1.24 22.69 -8.73
CA THR A 136 -2.13 21.78 -9.47
C THR A 136 -1.89 20.32 -9.13
N MET A 137 -0.63 19.91 -9.04
CA MET A 137 -0.26 18.54 -8.64
C MET A 137 -0.64 18.26 -7.19
N ILE A 138 -0.39 19.23 -6.29
CA ILE A 138 -0.80 19.15 -4.88
C ILE A 138 -2.30 18.94 -4.76
N ALA A 139 -3.11 19.76 -5.45
CA ALA A 139 -4.56 19.64 -5.42
C ALA A 139 -5.05 18.29 -5.96
N GLN A 140 -4.49 17.82 -7.08
CA GLN A 140 -4.83 16.53 -7.68
C GLN A 140 -4.47 15.35 -6.75
N GLN A 141 -3.27 15.34 -6.18
CA GLN A 141 -2.84 14.29 -5.26
C GLN A 141 -3.68 14.28 -3.96
N THR A 142 -3.97 15.47 -3.42
CA THR A 142 -4.81 15.61 -2.23
C THR A 142 -6.20 15.02 -2.47
N LEU A 143 -6.83 15.35 -3.60
CA LEU A 143 -8.14 14.83 -3.97
C LEU A 143 -8.08 13.30 -4.18
N ALA A 144 -7.11 12.82 -4.95
CA ALA A 144 -6.93 11.39 -5.25
C ALA A 144 -6.72 10.57 -3.96
N LEU A 145 -5.87 11.05 -3.03
CA LEU A 145 -5.66 10.39 -1.74
C LEU A 145 -6.93 10.37 -0.88
N ALA A 146 -7.63 11.50 -0.79
CA ALA A 146 -8.88 11.58 -0.03
C ALA A 146 -9.94 10.60 -0.58
N GLN A 147 -10.03 10.44 -1.90
CA GLN A 147 -10.91 9.46 -2.54
C GLN A 147 -10.47 8.02 -2.25
N ALA A 148 -9.17 7.73 -2.38
CA ALA A 148 -8.62 6.40 -2.16
C ALA A 148 -8.76 5.93 -0.70
N THR A 149 -8.73 6.84 0.27
CA THR A 149 -8.76 6.49 1.70
C THR A 149 -10.11 6.68 2.36
N GLY A 150 -11.00 7.44 1.73
CA GLY A 150 -12.28 7.87 2.29
C GLY A 150 -13.39 6.81 2.23
N PRO A 151 -14.67 7.30 2.29
CA PRO A 151 -15.86 6.44 2.41
C PRO A 151 -16.21 5.64 1.16
N LYS A 152 -15.44 5.75 0.08
CA LYS A 152 -15.55 4.96 -1.17
C LYS A 152 -14.25 4.23 -1.50
N GLY A 153 -13.26 4.25 -0.61
CA GLY A 153 -11.96 3.61 -0.75
C GLY A 153 -11.63 2.77 0.47
N MET A 154 -10.43 2.93 1.02
CA MET A 154 -9.88 2.07 2.07
C MET A 154 -10.81 1.91 3.29
N VAL A 155 -11.44 2.99 3.78
CA VAL A 155 -12.38 2.91 4.93
C VAL A 155 -13.66 2.16 4.56
N ALA A 156 -14.16 2.27 3.31
CA ALA A 156 -15.29 1.46 2.85
C ALA A 156 -14.93 -0.04 2.80
N GLY A 157 -13.72 -0.36 2.32
CA GLY A 157 -13.21 -1.73 2.35
C GLY A 157 -13.05 -2.25 3.77
N GLN A 158 -12.56 -1.42 4.69
CA GLN A 158 -12.42 -1.80 6.08
C GLN A 158 -13.76 -2.10 6.77
N ILE A 159 -14.79 -1.28 6.56
CA ILE A 159 -16.12 -1.58 7.12
C ILE A 159 -16.74 -2.82 6.48
N ALA A 160 -16.49 -3.06 5.18
CA ALA A 160 -16.94 -4.28 4.51
C ALA A 160 -16.25 -5.53 5.08
N ASP A 161 -14.98 -5.45 5.44
CA ASP A 161 -14.22 -6.52 6.09
C ASP A 161 -14.78 -6.83 7.49
N VAL A 162 -14.90 -5.82 8.34
CA VAL A 162 -15.46 -5.97 9.71
C VAL A 162 -16.89 -6.56 9.69
N LEU A 163 -17.76 -6.06 8.80
CA LEU A 163 -19.13 -6.56 8.70
C LEU A 163 -19.25 -7.89 7.94
N GLY A 164 -18.24 -8.25 7.17
CA GLY A 164 -18.11 -9.49 6.42
C GLY A 164 -17.61 -10.67 7.25
N ALA A 165 -16.98 -10.41 8.39
CA ALA A 165 -16.48 -11.46 9.28
C ALA A 165 -17.63 -12.39 9.74
N GLY A 166 -17.40 -13.70 9.63
CA GLY A 166 -18.41 -14.72 9.94
C GLY A 166 -19.58 -14.83 8.94
N ARG A 167 -19.52 -14.15 7.79
CA ARG A 167 -20.50 -14.26 6.71
C ARG A 167 -19.82 -14.82 5.46
N HIS A 168 -20.55 -15.56 4.65
CA HIS A 168 -20.05 -15.99 3.34
C HIS A 168 -20.29 -14.90 2.30
N LEU A 169 -19.24 -14.27 1.84
CA LEU A 169 -19.28 -13.33 0.73
C LEU A 169 -19.22 -14.07 -0.61
N ALA A 170 -19.96 -13.59 -1.61
CA ALA A 170 -19.75 -14.02 -3.00
C ALA A 170 -18.42 -13.42 -3.53
N LEU A 171 -17.78 -14.10 -4.47
CA LEU A 171 -16.50 -13.68 -5.04
C LEU A 171 -16.48 -12.21 -5.53
N PRO A 172 -17.52 -11.67 -6.23
CA PRO A 172 -17.51 -10.25 -6.60
C PRO A 172 -17.49 -9.28 -5.41
N ALA A 173 -18.14 -9.66 -4.29
CA ALA A 173 -18.14 -8.84 -3.09
C ALA A 173 -16.77 -8.89 -2.39
N LEU A 174 -16.10 -10.05 -2.35
CA LEU A 174 -14.73 -10.17 -1.86
C LEU A 174 -13.76 -9.36 -2.73
N GLN A 175 -13.89 -9.42 -4.05
CA GLN A 175 -13.06 -8.62 -4.96
C GLN A 175 -13.24 -7.12 -4.74
N GLN A 176 -14.48 -6.67 -4.50
CA GLN A 176 -14.74 -5.26 -4.19
C GLN A 176 -14.10 -4.84 -2.85
N LEU A 177 -14.23 -5.67 -1.81
CA LEU A 177 -13.59 -5.45 -0.52
C LEU A 177 -12.07 -5.30 -0.68
N HIS A 178 -11.41 -6.20 -1.41
CA HIS A 178 -9.98 -6.16 -1.64
C HIS A 178 -9.54 -4.92 -2.45
N ARG A 179 -10.31 -4.53 -3.47
CA ARG A 179 -10.05 -3.29 -4.22
C ARG A 179 -10.10 -2.07 -3.31
N GLU A 180 -11.08 -2.01 -2.43
CA GLU A 180 -11.27 -0.88 -1.52
C GLU A 180 -10.24 -0.89 -0.39
N LYS A 181 -10.13 -1.98 0.39
CA LYS A 181 -9.28 -2.05 1.58
C LYS A 181 -7.79 -1.92 1.24
N THR A 182 -7.32 -2.65 0.26
CA THR A 182 -5.89 -2.75 -0.09
C THR A 182 -5.57 -2.09 -1.42
N GLY A 183 -6.36 -2.36 -2.45
CA GLY A 183 -6.13 -1.91 -3.81
C GLY A 183 -6.18 -0.39 -3.96
N ALA A 184 -7.09 0.29 -3.29
CA ALA A 184 -7.26 1.74 -3.42
C ALA A 184 -5.98 2.54 -3.09
N LEU A 185 -5.23 2.14 -2.09
CA LEU A 185 -3.99 2.82 -1.71
C LEU A 185 -2.80 2.44 -2.60
N ILE A 186 -2.83 1.27 -3.24
CA ILE A 186 -1.88 0.86 -4.29
C ILE A 186 -2.18 1.63 -5.58
N HIS A 187 -3.44 1.72 -5.96
CA HIS A 187 -3.92 2.53 -7.08
C HIS A 187 -3.47 3.99 -6.92
N TYR A 188 -3.71 4.58 -5.74
CA TYR A 188 -3.25 5.94 -5.44
C TYR A 188 -1.74 6.07 -5.59
N ALA A 189 -0.94 5.11 -5.15
CA ALA A 189 0.51 5.20 -5.26
C ALA A 189 0.99 5.33 -6.71
N VAL A 190 0.41 4.57 -7.63
CA VAL A 190 0.67 4.71 -9.08
C VAL A 190 0.11 6.04 -9.59
N GLN A 191 -1.13 6.38 -9.24
CA GLN A 191 -1.77 7.64 -9.64
C GLN A 191 -0.97 8.88 -9.19
N ALA A 192 -0.41 8.86 -7.98
CA ALA A 192 0.44 9.94 -7.49
C ALA A 192 1.70 10.13 -8.36
N GLY A 193 2.33 9.03 -8.78
CA GLY A 193 3.45 9.07 -9.72
C GLY A 193 3.05 9.64 -11.08
N LEU A 194 1.89 9.22 -11.60
CA LEU A 194 1.36 9.73 -12.87
C LEU A 194 1.05 11.23 -12.83
N ILE A 195 0.51 11.72 -11.71
CA ILE A 195 0.27 13.15 -11.49
C ILE A 195 1.61 13.91 -11.43
N GLN A 196 2.58 13.42 -10.66
CA GLN A 196 3.88 14.05 -10.50
C GLN A 196 4.71 14.06 -11.79
N ALA A 197 4.53 13.05 -12.66
CA ALA A 197 5.18 12.95 -13.95
C ALA A 197 4.40 13.66 -15.08
N GLU A 198 3.25 14.28 -14.80
CA GLU A 198 2.36 14.92 -15.79
C GLU A 198 2.03 13.99 -16.97
N VAL A 199 1.80 12.71 -16.68
CA VAL A 199 1.55 11.70 -17.71
C VAL A 199 0.24 11.99 -18.43
N PRO A 200 0.19 11.97 -19.79
CA PRO A 200 -1.05 12.18 -20.54
C PRO A 200 -2.14 11.15 -20.18
N THR A 201 -3.39 11.57 -20.16
CA THR A 201 -4.54 10.75 -19.73
C THR A 201 -4.65 9.42 -20.49
N ALA A 202 -4.33 9.40 -21.79
CA ALA A 202 -4.37 8.17 -22.59
C ALA A 202 -3.40 7.09 -22.09
N ILE A 203 -2.31 7.46 -21.41
CA ILE A 203 -1.32 6.55 -20.83
C ILE A 203 -1.67 6.25 -19.37
N GLN A 204 -2.35 7.18 -18.68
CA GLN A 204 -2.76 6.96 -17.29
C GLN A 204 -3.72 5.77 -17.17
N GLU A 205 -4.71 5.65 -18.07
CA GLU A 205 -5.74 4.62 -18.01
C GLU A 205 -5.17 3.19 -17.90
N PRO A 206 -4.29 2.72 -18.83
CA PRO A 206 -3.69 1.40 -18.68
C PRO A 206 -2.78 1.26 -17.45
N LEU A 207 -2.07 2.31 -17.01
CA LEU A 207 -1.25 2.24 -15.81
C LEU A 207 -2.08 2.18 -14.51
N LEU A 208 -3.25 2.79 -14.49
CA LEU A 208 -4.21 2.62 -13.39
C LEU A 208 -4.85 1.23 -13.41
N ALA A 209 -5.12 0.66 -14.60
CA ALA A 209 -5.55 -0.73 -14.72
C ALA A 209 -4.47 -1.72 -14.23
N TYR A 210 -3.20 -1.44 -14.50
CA TYR A 210 -2.08 -2.17 -13.90
C TYR A 210 -2.12 -2.10 -12.36
N ALA A 211 -2.31 -0.91 -11.79
CA ALA A 211 -2.36 -0.72 -10.34
C ALA A 211 -3.51 -1.50 -9.69
N ASP A 212 -4.68 -1.53 -10.34
CA ASP A 212 -5.85 -2.28 -9.88
C ASP A 212 -5.60 -3.80 -9.91
N ALA A 213 -5.02 -4.29 -11.01
CA ALA A 213 -4.68 -5.71 -11.15
C ALA A 213 -3.57 -6.12 -10.18
N TYR A 214 -2.55 -5.28 -10.00
CA TYR A 214 -1.50 -5.48 -9.01
C TYR A 214 -2.05 -5.53 -7.58
N GLY A 215 -2.93 -4.60 -7.22
CA GLY A 215 -3.56 -4.56 -5.90
C GLY A 215 -4.40 -5.80 -5.61
N LEU A 216 -5.11 -6.32 -6.63
CA LEU A 216 -5.85 -7.58 -6.53
C LEU A 216 -4.90 -8.77 -6.36
N ALA A 217 -3.85 -8.86 -7.19
CA ALA A 217 -2.83 -9.91 -7.09
C ALA A 217 -2.17 -9.91 -5.70
N PHE A 218 -1.87 -8.72 -5.17
CA PHE A 218 -1.26 -8.55 -3.86
C PHE A 218 -2.11 -9.18 -2.75
N GLN A 219 -3.42 -8.94 -2.76
CA GLN A 219 -4.30 -9.49 -1.74
C GLN A 219 -4.53 -10.99 -1.92
N ILE A 220 -4.70 -11.48 -3.15
CA ILE A 220 -4.82 -12.92 -3.41
C ILE A 220 -3.55 -13.65 -2.93
N TYR A 221 -2.39 -13.08 -3.20
CA TYR A 221 -1.12 -13.66 -2.76
C TYR A 221 -0.97 -13.66 -1.23
N ASP A 222 -1.40 -12.57 -0.56
CA ASP A 222 -1.40 -12.50 0.92
C ASP A 222 -2.32 -13.56 1.52
N ASP A 223 -3.52 -13.76 0.95
CA ASP A 223 -4.47 -14.82 1.34
C ASP A 223 -3.88 -16.24 1.13
N ILE A 224 -3.13 -16.47 0.04
CA ILE A 224 -2.45 -17.74 -0.22
C ILE A 224 -1.33 -17.96 0.80
N LEU A 225 -0.54 -16.94 1.09
CA LEU A 225 0.55 -17.02 2.06
C LEU A 225 0.04 -17.31 3.48
N ASP A 226 -1.13 -16.79 3.87
CA ASP A 226 -1.70 -17.07 5.20
C ASP A 226 -1.97 -18.59 5.41
N VAL A 227 -2.30 -19.33 4.35
CA VAL A 227 -2.57 -20.76 4.42
C VAL A 227 -1.38 -21.66 4.06
N THR A 228 -0.34 -21.14 3.42
CA THR A 228 0.80 -21.94 2.91
C THR A 228 2.11 -21.69 3.62
N SER A 229 2.30 -20.53 4.27
CA SER A 229 3.54 -20.16 4.93
C SER A 229 3.56 -20.51 6.41
N THR A 230 4.75 -20.45 7.02
CA THR A 230 4.94 -20.59 8.47
C THR A 230 4.92 -19.22 9.17
N PRO A 231 4.63 -19.16 10.49
CA PRO A 231 4.70 -17.92 11.25
C PRO A 231 6.08 -17.25 11.21
N GLU A 232 7.14 -18.04 11.12
CA GLU A 232 8.53 -17.57 11.03
C GLU A 232 8.79 -16.84 9.70
N GLU A 233 8.23 -17.35 8.60
CA GLU A 233 8.36 -16.75 7.27
C GLU A 233 7.53 -15.48 7.12
N LEU A 234 6.31 -15.45 7.67
CA LEU A 234 5.42 -14.28 7.57
C LEU A 234 5.71 -13.17 8.59
N GLY A 235 6.38 -13.50 9.70
CA GLY A 235 6.59 -12.56 10.82
C GLY A 235 5.29 -12.16 11.55
N LYS A 236 4.20 -12.91 11.32
CA LYS A 236 2.88 -12.82 11.98
C LYS A 236 2.29 -14.22 12.16
N ALA A 237 1.22 -14.37 12.96
CA ALA A 237 0.50 -15.63 13.05
C ALA A 237 -0.06 -16.03 11.67
N THR A 238 0.00 -17.33 11.35
CA THR A 238 -0.61 -17.95 10.15
C THR A 238 -1.98 -18.53 10.52
N HIS A 239 -2.81 -18.82 9.51
CA HIS A 239 -4.19 -19.31 9.64
C HIS A 239 -5.10 -18.35 10.43
N LYS A 240 -4.68 -17.09 10.57
CA LYS A 240 -5.41 -16.06 11.31
C LYS A 240 -6.76 -15.76 10.65
N ASP A 241 -6.79 -15.71 9.33
CA ASP A 241 -8.02 -15.44 8.57
C ASP A 241 -9.09 -16.52 8.79
N ALA A 242 -8.68 -17.79 8.96
CA ALA A 242 -9.59 -18.89 9.29
C ALA A 242 -10.13 -18.76 10.72
N ASP A 243 -9.29 -18.41 11.69
CA ASP A 243 -9.68 -18.22 13.10
C ASP A 243 -10.61 -17.01 13.27
N GLU A 244 -10.40 -15.95 12.50
CA GLU A 244 -11.22 -14.74 12.48
C GLU A 244 -12.43 -14.85 11.56
N HIS A 245 -12.66 -16.01 10.93
CA HIS A 245 -13.74 -16.24 9.97
C HIS A 245 -13.79 -15.20 8.83
N LYS A 246 -12.63 -14.74 8.37
CA LYS A 246 -12.49 -13.82 7.23
C LYS A 246 -12.76 -14.53 5.92
N ASN A 247 -13.26 -13.76 4.96
CA ASN A 247 -13.43 -14.26 3.60
C ASN A 247 -12.12 -14.13 2.83
N THR A 248 -11.60 -15.23 2.29
CA THR A 248 -10.35 -15.29 1.54
C THR A 248 -10.53 -16.02 0.23
N TYR A 249 -9.63 -15.81 -0.73
CA TYR A 249 -9.64 -16.54 -1.99
C TYR A 249 -9.49 -18.07 -1.78
N PRO A 250 -8.54 -18.57 -0.98
CA PRO A 250 -8.47 -20.01 -0.68
C PRO A 250 -9.75 -20.55 0.01
N GLY A 251 -10.37 -19.75 0.87
CA GLY A 251 -11.62 -20.14 1.54
C GLY A 251 -12.82 -20.28 0.57
N LEU A 252 -12.87 -19.45 -0.47
CA LEU A 252 -13.97 -19.47 -1.46
C LEU A 252 -13.72 -20.41 -2.63
N LEU A 253 -12.49 -20.50 -3.13
CA LEU A 253 -12.15 -21.17 -4.39
C LEU A 253 -11.29 -22.43 -4.19
N GLY A 254 -10.85 -22.72 -2.96
CA GLY A 254 -9.76 -23.62 -2.70
C GLY A 254 -8.40 -23.06 -3.12
N LEU A 255 -7.31 -23.71 -2.73
CA LEU A 255 -5.96 -23.22 -3.02
C LEU A 255 -5.67 -23.14 -4.52
N ASP A 256 -6.03 -24.17 -5.28
CA ASP A 256 -5.83 -24.21 -6.74
C ASP A 256 -6.60 -23.08 -7.45
N GLY A 257 -7.84 -22.81 -7.01
CA GLY A 257 -8.65 -21.71 -7.54
C GLY A 257 -8.09 -20.34 -7.19
N ALA A 258 -7.51 -20.19 -5.99
CA ALA A 258 -6.82 -18.96 -5.58
C ALA A 258 -5.55 -18.72 -6.41
N GLN A 259 -4.76 -19.77 -6.68
CA GLN A 259 -3.58 -19.70 -7.55
C GLN A 259 -3.93 -19.29 -8.98
N GLN A 260 -4.98 -19.90 -9.56
CA GLN A 260 -5.47 -19.50 -10.87
C GLN A 260 -5.95 -18.03 -10.91
N ALA A 261 -6.62 -17.57 -9.86
CA ALA A 261 -7.04 -16.17 -9.76
C ALA A 261 -5.82 -15.22 -9.65
N LEU A 262 -4.77 -15.62 -8.94
CA LEU A 262 -3.51 -14.88 -8.89
C LEU A 262 -2.86 -14.77 -10.27
N GLU A 263 -2.72 -15.88 -10.98
CA GLU A 263 -2.17 -15.91 -12.34
C GLU A 263 -2.96 -14.99 -13.29
N GLN A 264 -4.29 -15.01 -13.21
CA GLN A 264 -5.15 -14.11 -14.00
C GLN A 264 -4.94 -12.64 -13.66
N ALA A 265 -4.80 -12.31 -12.38
CA ALA A 265 -4.55 -10.93 -11.95
C ALA A 265 -3.16 -10.44 -12.41
N VAL A 266 -2.13 -11.29 -12.32
CA VAL A 266 -0.78 -10.99 -12.83
C VAL A 266 -0.82 -10.79 -14.35
N ALA A 267 -1.45 -11.70 -15.09
CA ALA A 267 -1.57 -11.57 -16.55
C ALA A 267 -2.34 -10.29 -16.98
N ALA A 268 -3.36 -9.89 -16.21
CA ALA A 268 -4.08 -8.64 -16.46
C ALA A 268 -3.17 -7.41 -16.21
N ALA A 269 -2.31 -7.45 -15.19
CA ALA A 269 -1.34 -6.40 -14.93
C ALA A 269 -0.28 -6.32 -16.05
N GLU A 270 0.22 -7.45 -16.53
CA GLU A 270 1.16 -7.51 -17.66
C GLU A 270 0.56 -6.93 -18.94
N ALA A 271 -0.67 -7.33 -19.28
CA ALA A 271 -1.38 -6.82 -20.47
C ALA A 271 -1.60 -5.29 -20.37
N ALA A 272 -1.89 -4.77 -19.18
CA ALA A 272 -2.04 -3.34 -18.96
C ALA A 272 -0.72 -2.57 -19.17
N LEU A 273 0.41 -3.14 -18.73
CA LEU A 273 1.74 -2.57 -18.99
C LEU A 273 2.12 -2.61 -20.48
N GLU A 274 1.80 -3.70 -21.17
CA GLU A 274 2.00 -3.81 -22.63
C GLU A 274 1.22 -2.72 -23.38
N GLN A 275 -0.05 -2.49 -22.98
CA GLN A 275 -0.85 -1.42 -23.54
C GLN A 275 -0.24 -0.03 -23.24
N ALA A 276 0.19 0.22 -22.01
CA ALA A 276 0.84 1.46 -21.63
C ALA A 276 2.15 1.69 -22.43
N GLN A 277 2.96 0.66 -22.62
CA GLN A 277 4.17 0.68 -23.44
C GLN A 277 3.88 1.01 -24.89
N ALA A 278 2.87 0.37 -25.49
CA ALA A 278 2.49 0.61 -26.89
C ALA A 278 2.04 2.05 -27.15
N ILE A 279 1.37 2.70 -26.16
CA ILE A 279 0.91 4.09 -26.27
C ILE A 279 2.03 5.09 -25.99
N SER A 280 2.87 4.81 -24.99
CA SER A 280 3.89 5.77 -24.52
C SER A 280 5.24 5.65 -25.22
N GLU A 281 5.47 4.55 -25.93
CA GLU A 281 6.78 4.17 -26.50
C GLU A 281 7.89 4.08 -25.44
N ARG A 282 7.52 3.89 -24.15
CA ARG A 282 8.43 3.76 -23.01
C ARG A 282 8.48 2.33 -22.51
N GLU A 283 9.65 1.86 -22.12
CA GLU A 283 9.79 0.56 -21.49
C GLU A 283 9.16 0.54 -20.08
N MET A 284 8.29 -0.43 -19.84
CA MET A 284 7.62 -0.64 -18.56
C MET A 284 8.31 -1.70 -17.69
N THR A 285 9.59 -2.00 -17.98
CA THR A 285 10.33 -3.11 -17.35
C THR A 285 10.45 -2.99 -15.85
N LEU A 286 10.61 -1.77 -15.31
CA LEU A 286 10.68 -1.55 -13.87
C LEU A 286 9.33 -1.82 -13.20
N LEU A 287 8.21 -1.38 -13.76
CA LEU A 287 6.86 -1.66 -13.21
C LEU A 287 6.52 -3.15 -13.34
N ALA A 288 6.90 -3.80 -14.47
CA ALA A 288 6.75 -5.25 -14.62
C ALA A 288 7.58 -6.03 -13.59
N ALA A 289 8.72 -5.49 -13.16
CA ALA A 289 9.56 -6.13 -12.16
C ALA A 289 8.86 -6.28 -10.78
N PHE A 290 7.93 -5.39 -10.42
CA PHE A 290 7.14 -5.55 -9.21
C PHE A 290 6.25 -6.80 -9.24
N LEU A 291 5.85 -7.29 -10.42
CA LEU A 291 5.05 -8.52 -10.53
C LEU A 291 5.83 -9.78 -10.13
N THR A 292 7.17 -9.71 -10.14
CA THR A 292 8.01 -10.84 -9.67
C THR A 292 7.81 -11.14 -8.18
N TYR A 293 7.19 -10.24 -7.43
CA TYR A 293 6.79 -10.47 -6.05
C TYR A 293 5.82 -11.66 -5.88
N PHE A 294 5.05 -11.97 -6.92
CA PHE A 294 4.01 -13.01 -6.89
C PHE A 294 4.45 -14.35 -7.49
N THR A 295 5.70 -14.46 -7.95
CA THR A 295 6.20 -15.65 -8.68
C THR A 295 7.29 -16.44 -7.92
N ASP A 296 7.49 -16.10 -6.65
CA ASP A 296 8.51 -16.76 -5.77
C ASP A 296 7.90 -17.73 -4.82
#